data_6315656a37f92a264b9a1f750b845c1c
#
_entry.id   6315656a37f92a264b9a1f750b845c1c
#
_cell.length_a   1.000
_cell.length_b   1.000
_cell.length_c   1.000
_cell.angle_alpha   90.00
_cell.angle_beta   90.00
_cell.angle_gamma   90.00
#
_symmetry.space_group_name_H-M   'P 1'
#
loop_
_entity.id
_entity.type
_entity.pdbx_description
1 polymer ?
#
loop_
_entity_poly.entity_id
_entity_poly.type
_entity_poly.pdbx_seq_one_letter_code
_entity_poly.pdbx_strand_id
1 'polypeptide(L)'
;YNFKATKYYRIRVVNNMNSKIKRILKKKNKSQILCLTAYSKNFAEEVDKYADITLVGDSLGSVLYNYETTKKVTLTNMIDHARSVRIGVKKSLLTVDMPYNTYRSNSAALKNAKKILKETKCDAVKLEGGKKIISQVQCLIKKKIPVMGHLGLLPQTAKGKFRSKGKTEKEKKKLIN
;
A
#
# COMPACT_ATOMS: atom_id res chain seq x y z
N TYR A 1 -4.22 -18.54 18.81
CA TYR A 1 -4.29 -19.27 17.53
C TYR A 1 -2.88 -19.30 16.93
N ASN A 2 -2.24 -20.48 16.99
CA ASN A 2 -0.90 -20.69 16.43
C ASN A 2 -1.00 -20.82 14.91
N PHE A 3 -0.67 -19.77 14.17
CA PHE A 3 -0.44 -19.85 12.73
C PHE A 3 1.00 -20.33 12.48
N LYS A 4 1.17 -21.61 12.18
CA LYS A 4 2.41 -22.10 11.52
C LYS A 4 2.39 -21.60 10.08
N ALA A 5 3.08 -20.49 9.82
CA ALA A 5 3.29 -19.95 8.47
C ALA A 5 4.33 -20.79 7.73
N THR A 6 3.87 -21.60 6.80
CA THR A 6 4.70 -22.38 5.90
C THR A 6 5.02 -21.59 4.64
N LYS A 7 6.31 -21.49 4.34
CA LYS A 7 6.97 -20.79 3.21
C LYS A 7 6.94 -19.26 3.24
N TYR A 8 7.90 -18.72 3.96
CA TYR A 8 8.25 -17.30 3.87
C TYR A 8 9.02 -17.03 2.57
N TYR A 9 8.51 -16.14 1.71
CA TYR A 9 9.37 -15.44 0.76
C TYR A 9 10.29 -14.55 1.59
N ARG A 10 11.56 -14.92 1.67
CA ARG A 10 12.62 -14.15 2.33
C ARG A 10 12.74 -12.83 1.57
N ILE A 11 12.21 -11.73 2.12
CA ILE A 11 12.55 -10.39 1.64
C ILE A 11 14.07 -10.27 1.85
N ARG A 12 14.86 -10.26 0.76
CA ARG A 12 16.27 -9.92 0.84
C ARG A 12 16.35 -8.49 1.39
N VAL A 13 16.82 -8.37 2.62
CA VAL A 13 17.11 -7.07 3.25
C VAL A 13 18.19 -6.42 2.42
N VAL A 14 17.85 -5.38 1.67
CA VAL A 14 18.81 -4.56 0.93
C VAL A 14 19.53 -3.71 1.95
N ASN A 15 20.88 -3.73 1.96
CA ASN A 15 21.73 -3.06 2.94
C ASN A 15 21.55 -1.53 3.08
N ASN A 16 20.69 -0.90 2.26
CA ASN A 16 20.36 0.53 2.30
C ASN A 16 18.85 0.79 2.41
N MET A 17 18.17 0.02 3.29
CA MET A 17 16.73 0.19 3.48
C MET A 17 16.43 1.41 4.37
N ASN A 18 15.44 2.22 3.97
CA ASN A 18 14.90 3.35 4.75
C ASN A 18 14.64 2.94 6.22
N SER A 19 15.06 3.78 7.16
CA SER A 19 14.96 3.52 8.61
C SER A 19 13.52 3.26 9.06
N LYS A 20 12.53 3.92 8.44
CA LYS A 20 11.10 3.73 8.71
C LYS A 20 10.65 2.31 8.33
N ILE A 21 11.10 1.79 7.17
CA ILE A 21 10.80 0.41 6.74
C ILE A 21 11.44 -0.60 7.72
N LYS A 22 12.70 -0.36 8.13
CA LYS A 22 13.36 -1.22 9.13
C LYS A 22 12.57 -1.26 10.44
N ARG A 23 12.01 -0.12 10.87
CA ARG A 23 11.16 -0.03 12.08
C ARG A 23 9.90 -0.87 11.94
N ILE A 24 9.19 -0.80 10.81
CA ILE A 24 8.01 -1.62 10.54
C ILE A 24 8.34 -3.11 10.57
N LEU A 25 9.42 -3.51 9.88
CA LEU A 25 9.83 -4.92 9.83
C LEU A 25 10.23 -5.47 11.21
N LYS A 26 10.81 -4.65 12.09
CA LYS A 26 11.14 -5.04 13.47
C LYS A 26 9.91 -5.33 14.33
N LYS A 27 8.74 -4.74 14.00
CA LYS A 27 7.47 -5.00 14.69
C LYS A 27 6.83 -6.33 14.31
N LYS A 28 7.21 -6.92 13.18
CA LYS A 28 6.65 -8.21 12.72
C LYS A 28 6.75 -9.28 13.81
N ASN A 29 5.63 -9.92 14.13
CA ASN A 29 5.47 -10.95 15.17
C ASN A 29 5.80 -10.46 16.61
N LYS A 30 5.97 -9.17 16.85
CA LYS A 30 6.31 -8.61 18.17
C LYS A 30 5.24 -7.64 18.68
N SER A 31 4.72 -6.78 17.83
CA SER A 31 3.71 -5.79 18.18
C SER A 31 2.82 -5.45 17.01
N GLN A 32 1.67 -4.87 17.29
CA GLN A 32 0.76 -4.38 16.26
C GLN A 32 1.39 -3.23 15.46
N ILE A 33 1.03 -3.14 14.20
CA ILE A 33 1.38 -2.04 13.29
C ILE A 33 0.11 -1.24 13.06
N LEU A 34 0.10 0.03 13.48
CA LEU A 34 -1.01 0.93 13.26
C LEU A 34 -0.86 1.62 11.90
N CYS A 35 -1.78 1.34 10.98
CA CYS A 35 -1.84 1.97 9.68
C CYS A 35 -3.13 2.80 9.58
N LEU A 36 -3.00 4.11 9.41
CA LEU A 36 -4.11 5.05 9.30
C LEU A 36 -4.06 5.79 7.97
N THR A 37 -5.22 6.11 7.40
CA THR A 37 -5.33 6.92 6.18
C THR A 37 -5.28 8.42 6.49
N ALA A 38 -4.68 9.18 5.60
CA ALA A 38 -4.75 10.64 5.59
C ALA A 38 -4.77 11.16 4.15
N TYR A 39 -5.47 12.28 3.94
CA TYR A 39 -5.64 12.86 2.60
C TYR A 39 -5.31 14.37 2.54
N SER A 40 -4.93 14.96 3.65
CA SER A 40 -4.53 16.37 3.75
C SER A 40 -3.43 16.55 4.80
N LYS A 41 -2.71 17.68 4.71
CA LYS A 41 -1.63 18.05 5.64
C LYS A 41 -2.09 18.00 7.10
N ASN A 42 -3.14 18.73 7.44
CA ASN A 42 -3.56 18.91 8.83
C ASN A 42 -3.97 17.57 9.47
N PHE A 43 -4.71 16.73 8.72
CA PHE A 43 -5.08 15.41 9.19
C PHE A 43 -3.85 14.48 9.30
N ALA A 44 -2.90 14.60 8.38
CA ALA A 44 -1.66 13.82 8.42
C ALA A 44 -0.77 14.19 9.62
N GLU A 45 -0.74 15.44 10.05
CA GLU A 45 -0.02 15.88 11.25
C GLU A 45 -0.56 15.18 12.52
N GLU A 46 -1.88 15.01 12.62
CA GLU A 46 -2.48 14.28 13.74
C GLU A 46 -2.19 12.77 13.64
N VAL A 47 -2.39 12.18 12.46
CA VAL A 47 -2.13 10.75 12.23
C VAL A 47 -0.67 10.39 12.50
N ASP A 48 0.29 11.25 12.14
CA ASP A 48 1.72 11.00 12.29
C ASP A 48 2.19 10.89 13.77
N LYS A 49 1.37 11.38 14.70
CA LYS A 49 1.66 11.27 16.14
C LYS A 49 1.53 9.83 16.64
N TYR A 50 0.64 9.04 16.04
CA TYR A 50 0.22 7.72 16.53
C TYR A 50 0.53 6.59 15.57
N ALA A 51 0.45 6.84 14.24
CA ALA A 51 0.57 5.80 13.23
C ALA A 51 2.02 5.35 13.00
N ASP A 52 2.17 4.07 12.71
CA ASP A 52 3.40 3.51 12.16
C ASP A 52 3.48 3.75 10.64
N ILE A 53 2.34 3.68 9.98
CA ILE A 53 2.16 3.89 8.55
C ILE A 53 1.05 4.90 8.32
N THR A 54 1.35 5.97 7.58
CA THR A 54 0.32 6.86 7.02
C THR A 54 0.08 6.45 5.58
N LEU A 55 -1.18 6.14 5.25
CA LEU A 55 -1.58 5.67 3.93
C LEU A 55 -2.39 6.74 3.20
N VAL A 56 -1.94 7.11 2.00
CA VAL A 56 -2.80 7.79 1.04
C VAL A 56 -3.45 6.72 0.18
N GLY A 57 -4.68 6.35 0.54
CA GLY A 57 -5.43 5.27 -0.10
C GLY A 57 -6.31 5.79 -1.25
N ASP A 58 -6.51 4.97 -2.30
CA ASP A 58 -7.45 5.29 -3.38
C ASP A 58 -8.93 5.31 -2.93
N SER A 59 -9.21 4.88 -1.69
CA SER A 59 -10.47 5.10 -0.99
C SER A 59 -10.83 6.59 -0.85
N LEU A 60 -9.86 7.51 -1.05
CA LEU A 60 -10.16 8.94 -1.16
C LEU A 60 -11.25 9.25 -2.20
N GLY A 61 -11.37 8.43 -3.23
CA GLY A 61 -12.42 8.54 -4.23
C GLY A 61 -13.82 8.48 -3.63
N SER A 62 -14.05 7.55 -2.71
CA SER A 62 -15.34 7.42 -2.02
C SER A 62 -15.48 8.43 -0.87
N VAL A 63 -14.38 8.68 -0.15
CA VAL A 63 -14.41 9.52 1.07
C VAL A 63 -14.52 11.00 0.74
N LEU A 64 -13.82 11.48 -0.30
CA LEU A 64 -13.73 12.90 -0.62
C LEU A 64 -14.52 13.31 -1.88
N TYR A 65 -14.63 12.40 -2.86
CA TYR A 65 -15.21 12.72 -4.16
C TYR A 65 -16.57 12.06 -4.40
N ASN A 66 -17.09 11.34 -3.41
CA ASN A 66 -18.34 10.58 -3.52
C ASN A 66 -18.39 9.63 -4.74
N TYR A 67 -17.24 9.03 -5.09
CA TYR A 67 -17.21 8.03 -6.16
C TYR A 67 -17.74 6.69 -5.65
N GLU A 68 -18.60 6.04 -6.41
CA GLU A 68 -19.08 4.68 -6.12
C GLU A 68 -17.98 3.62 -6.19
N THR A 69 -16.85 3.94 -6.84
CA THR A 69 -15.74 3.01 -7.04
C THR A 69 -14.41 3.73 -7.05
N THR A 70 -13.38 3.08 -6.49
CA THR A 70 -12.00 3.60 -6.51
C THR A 70 -11.38 3.65 -7.92
N LYS A 71 -12.01 3.01 -8.92
CA LYS A 71 -11.53 2.98 -10.30
C LYS A 71 -11.50 4.35 -10.99
N LYS A 72 -12.28 5.31 -10.51
CA LYS A 72 -12.29 6.68 -11.02
C LYS A 72 -11.13 7.53 -10.51
N VAL A 73 -10.42 7.07 -9.47
CA VAL A 73 -9.27 7.78 -8.91
C VAL A 73 -8.10 7.73 -9.88
N THR A 74 -7.58 8.89 -10.23
CA THR A 74 -6.46 9.04 -11.16
C THR A 74 -5.12 9.06 -10.44
N LEU A 75 -4.03 8.84 -11.19
CA LEU A 75 -2.68 8.97 -10.65
C LEU A 75 -2.41 10.42 -10.16
N THR A 76 -2.97 11.42 -10.84
CA THR A 76 -2.85 12.83 -10.46
C THR A 76 -3.52 13.09 -9.11
N ASN A 77 -4.77 12.60 -8.91
CA ASN A 77 -5.43 12.73 -7.62
C ASN A 77 -4.57 12.16 -6.47
N MET A 78 -4.00 10.96 -6.68
CA MET A 78 -3.14 10.33 -5.66
C MET A 78 -1.89 11.17 -5.36
N ILE A 79 -1.26 11.73 -6.38
CA ILE A 79 -0.06 12.56 -6.23
C ILE A 79 -0.39 13.85 -5.48
N ASP A 80 -1.47 14.54 -5.83
CA ASP A 80 -1.83 15.83 -5.23
C ASP A 80 -2.16 15.68 -3.74
N HIS A 81 -2.96 14.67 -3.38
CA HIS A 81 -3.20 14.35 -1.98
C HIS A 81 -1.93 13.91 -1.24
N ALA A 82 -1.10 13.07 -1.86
CA ALA A 82 0.13 12.61 -1.25
C ALA A 82 1.15 13.73 -1.02
N ARG A 83 1.22 14.74 -1.89
CA ARG A 83 2.02 15.95 -1.68
C ARG A 83 1.56 16.71 -0.43
N SER A 84 0.26 16.91 -0.27
CA SER A 84 -0.31 17.54 0.91
C SER A 84 0.01 16.75 2.18
N VAL A 85 -0.25 15.44 2.16
CA VAL A 85 0.03 14.53 3.29
C VAL A 85 1.52 14.51 3.64
N ARG A 86 2.43 14.55 2.64
CA ARG A 86 3.88 14.56 2.87
C ARG A 86 4.32 15.70 3.76
N ILE A 87 3.69 16.85 3.66
CA ILE A 87 4.03 18.02 4.49
C ILE A 87 3.80 17.73 5.97
N GLY A 88 2.70 17.03 6.30
CA GLY A 88 2.33 16.68 7.68
C GLY A 88 3.08 15.46 8.24
N VAL A 89 3.49 14.51 7.39
CA VAL A 89 4.14 13.26 7.82
C VAL A 89 5.64 13.45 8.05
N LYS A 90 6.11 13.18 9.26
CA LYS A 90 7.55 13.23 9.64
C LYS A 90 8.05 11.87 10.12
N LYS A 91 7.30 11.17 10.97
CA LYS A 91 7.71 9.95 11.70
C LYS A 91 7.23 8.66 11.04
N SER A 92 5.95 8.59 10.67
CA SER A 92 5.34 7.39 10.07
C SER A 92 5.90 7.09 8.67
N LEU A 93 5.75 5.84 8.24
CA LEU A 93 6.06 5.42 6.86
C LEU A 93 4.95 5.92 5.94
N LEU A 94 5.25 6.88 5.07
CA LEU A 94 4.28 7.35 4.09
C LEU A 94 4.17 6.36 2.93
N THR A 95 3.01 5.77 2.78
CA THR A 95 2.69 4.85 1.68
C THR A 95 1.58 5.43 0.81
N VAL A 96 1.71 5.28 -0.51
CA VAL A 96 0.73 5.81 -1.49
C VAL A 96 0.21 4.69 -2.36
N ASP A 97 -1.12 4.56 -2.48
CA ASP A 97 -1.73 3.58 -3.37
C ASP A 97 -1.42 3.91 -4.84
N MET A 98 -1.10 2.87 -5.60
CA MET A 98 -1.14 2.93 -7.05
C MET A 98 -2.59 2.69 -7.50
N PRO A 99 -3.26 3.68 -8.11
CA PRO A 99 -4.67 3.54 -8.47
C PRO A 99 -4.88 2.54 -9.61
N TYR A 100 -6.13 2.14 -9.78
CA TYR A 100 -6.54 1.18 -10.81
C TYR A 100 -5.94 1.51 -12.18
N ASN A 101 -5.53 0.48 -12.92
CA ASN A 101 -4.90 0.55 -14.24
C ASN A 101 -3.49 1.15 -14.31
N THR A 102 -2.90 1.64 -13.25
CA THR A 102 -1.56 2.28 -13.29
C THR A 102 -0.40 1.28 -13.23
N TYR A 103 -0.68 -0.02 -13.02
CA TYR A 103 0.33 -1.08 -12.93
C TYR A 103 -0.04 -2.37 -13.69
N ARG A 104 -0.68 -2.23 -14.88
CA ARG A 104 -1.07 -3.38 -15.72
C ARG A 104 0.11 -4.18 -16.29
N SER A 105 1.26 -3.54 -16.46
CA SER A 105 2.51 -4.15 -16.90
C SER A 105 3.67 -3.74 -16.03
N ASN A 106 4.80 -4.45 -16.11
CA ASN A 106 6.03 -4.11 -15.39
C ASN A 106 6.52 -2.69 -15.73
N SER A 107 6.46 -2.31 -17.01
CA SER A 107 6.85 -0.99 -17.48
C SER A 107 5.95 0.10 -16.90
N ALA A 108 4.61 -0.08 -16.97
CA ALA A 108 3.65 0.85 -16.41
C ALA A 108 3.82 0.98 -14.89
N ALA A 109 3.94 -0.14 -14.18
CA ALA A 109 4.18 -0.15 -12.73
C ALA A 109 5.43 0.65 -12.37
N LEU A 110 6.55 0.39 -13.05
CA LEU A 110 7.82 1.07 -12.78
C LEU A 110 7.74 2.57 -13.09
N LYS A 111 7.18 2.96 -14.24
CA LYS A 111 7.01 4.36 -14.64
C LYS A 111 6.19 5.13 -13.60
N ASN A 112 5.02 4.59 -13.25
CA ASN A 112 4.08 5.27 -12.35
C ASN A 112 4.56 5.28 -10.91
N ALA A 113 5.17 4.21 -10.41
CA ALA A 113 5.76 4.18 -9.08
C ALA A 113 6.90 5.20 -8.94
N LYS A 114 7.79 5.29 -9.95
CA LYS A 114 8.85 6.32 -9.98
C LYS A 114 8.26 7.74 -9.97
N LYS A 115 7.18 7.98 -10.72
CA LYS A 115 6.50 9.28 -10.74
C LYS A 115 5.96 9.63 -9.36
N ILE A 116 5.22 8.71 -8.71
CA ILE A 116 4.71 8.90 -7.34
C ILE A 116 5.87 9.25 -6.39
N LEU A 117 6.90 8.40 -6.31
CA LEU A 117 8.05 8.61 -5.41
C LEU A 117 8.76 9.94 -5.64
N LYS A 118 8.98 10.31 -6.91
CA LYS A 118 9.64 11.58 -7.28
C LYS A 118 8.84 12.79 -6.83
N GLU A 119 7.53 12.76 -7.06
CA GLU A 119 6.67 13.93 -6.88
C GLU A 119 6.14 14.09 -5.45
N THR A 120 6.00 12.98 -4.71
CA THR A 120 5.43 13.00 -3.37
C THR A 120 6.46 12.79 -2.25
N LYS A 121 7.66 12.29 -2.60
CA LYS A 121 8.68 11.87 -1.63
C LYS A 121 8.13 10.85 -0.60
N CYS A 122 7.17 10.01 -1.01
CA CYS A 122 6.69 8.93 -0.18
C CYS A 122 7.77 7.85 0.02
N ASP A 123 7.58 7.03 1.04
CA ASP A 123 8.55 5.99 1.42
C ASP A 123 8.29 4.66 0.69
N ALA A 124 7.03 4.41 0.28
CA ALA A 124 6.59 3.17 -0.37
C ALA A 124 5.37 3.40 -1.26
N VAL A 125 5.13 2.48 -2.19
CA VAL A 125 3.88 2.40 -2.95
C VAL A 125 3.07 1.17 -2.53
N LYS A 126 1.73 1.22 -2.62
CA LYS A 126 0.87 0.07 -2.35
C LYS A 126 0.19 -0.40 -3.63
N LEU A 127 0.16 -1.73 -3.83
CA LEU A 127 -0.47 -2.39 -4.96
C LEU A 127 -1.42 -3.49 -4.48
N GLU A 128 -2.57 -3.65 -5.14
CA GLU A 128 -3.49 -4.74 -4.85
C GLU A 128 -3.62 -5.72 -6.01
N GLY A 129 -3.76 -7.03 -5.70
CA GLY A 129 -3.95 -8.06 -6.73
C GLY A 129 -3.34 -9.43 -6.42
N GLY A 130 -2.56 -9.55 -5.35
CA GLY A 130 -1.98 -10.83 -4.94
C GLY A 130 -1.13 -11.47 -6.04
N LYS A 131 -1.35 -12.77 -6.30
CA LYS A 131 -0.58 -13.52 -7.30
C LYS A 131 -0.60 -12.90 -8.71
N LYS A 132 -1.67 -12.22 -9.08
CA LYS A 132 -1.83 -11.65 -10.44
C LYS A 132 -0.84 -10.53 -10.75
N ILE A 133 -0.26 -9.91 -9.72
CA ILE A 133 0.67 -8.78 -9.89
C ILE A 133 2.09 -9.08 -9.37
N ILE A 134 2.42 -10.35 -9.17
CA ILE A 134 3.76 -10.74 -8.65
C ILE A 134 4.88 -10.21 -9.53
N SER A 135 4.73 -10.26 -10.86
CA SER A 135 5.76 -9.77 -11.78
C SER A 135 6.00 -8.27 -11.63
N GLN A 136 4.94 -7.48 -11.45
CA GLN A 136 5.04 -6.04 -11.22
C GLN A 136 5.72 -5.74 -9.88
N VAL A 137 5.31 -6.43 -8.81
CA VAL A 137 5.93 -6.30 -7.49
C VAL A 137 7.42 -6.65 -7.54
N GLN A 138 7.78 -7.77 -8.19
CA GLN A 138 9.19 -8.18 -8.36
C GLN A 138 9.98 -7.14 -9.16
N CYS A 139 9.39 -6.58 -10.22
CA CYS A 139 10.01 -5.52 -11.02
C CYS A 139 10.33 -4.28 -10.16
N LEU A 140 9.37 -3.84 -9.33
CA LEU A 140 9.57 -2.70 -8.42
C LEU A 140 10.66 -2.98 -7.38
N ILE A 141 10.61 -4.15 -6.74
CA ILE A 141 11.61 -4.55 -5.72
C ILE A 141 13.02 -4.65 -6.32
N LYS A 142 13.18 -5.20 -7.53
CA LYS A 142 14.47 -5.24 -8.24
C LYS A 142 15.03 -3.83 -8.48
N LYS A 143 14.16 -2.84 -8.64
CA LYS A 143 14.53 -1.42 -8.77
C LYS A 143 14.60 -0.67 -7.43
N LYS A 144 14.63 -1.40 -6.32
CA LYS A 144 14.73 -0.89 -4.94
C LYS A 144 13.57 0.03 -4.53
N ILE A 145 12.41 -0.13 -5.16
CA ILE A 145 11.18 0.57 -4.78
C ILE A 145 10.46 -0.27 -3.72
N PRO A 146 10.23 0.28 -2.52
CA PRO A 146 9.49 -0.43 -1.48
C PRO A 146 8.01 -0.60 -1.85
N VAL A 147 7.48 -1.79 -1.62
CA VAL A 147 6.10 -2.15 -1.97
C VAL A 147 5.36 -2.69 -0.76
N MET A 148 4.17 -2.17 -0.52
CA MET A 148 3.16 -2.73 0.37
C MET A 148 2.17 -3.53 -0.49
N GLY A 149 2.05 -4.83 -0.26
CA GLY A 149 1.07 -5.69 -0.94
C GLY A 149 -0.29 -5.65 -0.25
N HIS A 150 -1.38 -5.71 -1.03
CA HIS A 150 -2.74 -5.78 -0.53
C HIS A 150 -3.41 -7.09 -0.98
N LEU A 151 -3.87 -7.86 0.00
CA LEU A 151 -4.59 -9.12 -0.16
C LEU A 151 -5.96 -9.04 0.52
N GLY A 152 -6.85 -9.97 0.18
CA GLY A 152 -8.17 -10.06 0.77
C GLY A 152 -9.25 -9.39 -0.09
N LEU A 153 -9.93 -8.39 0.45
CA LEU A 153 -10.85 -7.57 -0.34
C LEU A 153 -10.05 -6.60 -1.19
N LEU A 154 -10.28 -6.64 -2.49
CA LEU A 154 -9.56 -5.84 -3.50
C LEU A 154 -10.54 -4.87 -4.17
N PRO A 155 -10.74 -3.65 -3.66
CA PRO A 155 -11.74 -2.69 -4.16
C PRO A 155 -11.60 -2.36 -5.64
N GLN A 156 -10.37 -2.29 -6.17
CA GLN A 156 -10.12 -1.99 -7.58
C GLN A 156 -10.66 -3.07 -8.53
N THR A 157 -10.84 -4.32 -8.07
CA THR A 157 -11.28 -5.44 -8.91
C THR A 157 -12.54 -6.12 -8.40
N ALA A 158 -13.03 -5.77 -7.21
CA ALA A 158 -14.24 -6.34 -6.64
C ALA A 158 -15.47 -6.02 -7.49
N LYS A 159 -16.39 -6.99 -7.56
CA LYS A 159 -17.72 -6.84 -8.17
C LYS A 159 -18.79 -6.95 -7.09
N GLY A 160 -19.82 -6.10 -7.17
CA GLY A 160 -20.94 -6.08 -6.23
C GLY A 160 -20.58 -5.56 -4.83
N LYS A 161 -21.39 -5.92 -3.82
CA LYS A 161 -21.18 -5.47 -2.43
C LYS A 161 -19.88 -5.98 -1.84
N PHE A 162 -19.14 -5.10 -1.18
CA PHE A 162 -17.90 -5.46 -0.48
C PHE A 162 -18.19 -6.39 0.69
N ARG A 163 -17.43 -7.47 0.80
CA ARG A 163 -17.48 -8.40 1.93
C ARG A 163 -16.07 -8.86 2.30
N SER A 164 -15.85 -9.08 3.59
CA SER A 164 -14.58 -9.64 4.09
C SER A 164 -14.28 -10.99 3.43
N LYS A 165 -12.99 -11.26 3.23
CA LYS A 165 -12.45 -12.50 2.68
C LYS A 165 -11.71 -13.28 3.77
N GLY A 166 -11.53 -14.59 3.55
CA GLY A 166 -10.83 -15.45 4.51
C GLY A 166 -11.72 -15.99 5.62
N LYS A 167 -13.05 -15.96 5.47
CA LYS A 167 -14.00 -16.51 6.44
C LYS A 167 -14.02 -18.03 6.45
N THR A 168 -13.83 -18.67 5.30
CA THR A 168 -13.81 -20.14 5.16
C THR A 168 -12.37 -20.63 5.00
N GLU A 169 -12.12 -21.91 5.35
CA GLU A 169 -10.80 -22.52 5.16
C GLU A 169 -10.35 -22.49 3.69
N LYS A 170 -11.27 -22.62 2.74
CA LYS A 170 -11.01 -22.48 1.29
C LYS A 170 -10.53 -21.08 0.94
N GLU A 171 -11.17 -20.05 1.48
CA GLU A 171 -10.75 -18.65 1.28
C GLU A 171 -9.41 -18.36 1.94
N LYS A 172 -9.17 -18.85 3.17
CA LYS A 172 -7.89 -18.72 3.88
C LYS A 172 -6.75 -19.33 3.07
N LYS A 173 -6.90 -20.61 2.63
CA LYS A 173 -5.90 -21.27 1.78
C LYS A 173 -5.60 -20.47 0.51
N LYS A 174 -6.62 -19.88 -0.12
CA LYS A 174 -6.44 -19.04 -1.32
C LYS A 174 -5.66 -17.74 -1.07
N LEU A 175 -5.76 -17.18 0.14
CA LEU A 175 -5.03 -15.96 0.51
C LEU A 175 -3.58 -16.23 0.92
N ILE A 176 -3.29 -17.43 1.46
CA ILE A 176 -1.97 -17.83 1.95
C ILE A 176 -1.09 -18.39 0.83
N ASN A 177 -1.68 -19.10 -0.13
CA ASN A 177 -1.01 -19.69 -1.29
C ASN A 177 -0.91 -18.70 -2.47
#